data_189bc8cd0094d49a6b996b80cc2221f1
#
_entry.id   189bc8cd0094d49a6b996b80cc2221f1
#
_cell.length_a   1.000
_cell.length_b   1.000
_cell.length_c   1.000
_cell.angle_alpha   90.00
_cell.angle_beta   90.00
_cell.angle_gamma   90.00
#
_symmetry.space_group_name_H-M   'P 1'
#
loop_
_entity.id
_entity.type
_entity.pdbx_description
1 polymer ?
#
loop_
_entity_poly.entity_id
_entity_poly.type
_entity_poly.pdbx_seq_one_letter_code
_entity_poly.pdbx_strand_id
1 'polypeptide(L)'
;MGPCAAPPAFAQGKAADPRKPDPKAAQAPAPVRPSAVDKINDWGVYAAGAGKAKACYVLAEPKERAPKTLKRDPGYVFITQRPGEGVRNEVSVVMGFDVKPDSTPKAEIGAASFPMIAKGGNLWLKNPAQETDFVNALRKSPRLIVKADSLRGNTTTDTYALAGVGAALDRATKECQ
;
A
#
# COMPACT_ATOMS: atom_id res chain seq x y z
N MET A 1 1.76 -66.42 -53.84
CA MET A 1 0.39 -66.30 -53.37
C MET A 1 0.45 -65.66 -52.01
N GLY A 2 0.24 -64.37 -51.90
CA GLY A 2 0.10 -63.64 -50.63
C GLY A 2 -0.95 -62.57 -50.80
N PRO A 3 -1.85 -62.43 -49.85
CA PRO A 3 -2.95 -61.45 -49.93
C PRO A 3 -2.49 -60.02 -49.59
N CYS A 4 -2.98 -59.09 -50.39
CA CYS A 4 -2.87 -57.66 -50.18
C CYS A 4 -3.62 -57.21 -48.89
N ALA A 5 -2.94 -56.57 -47.96
CA ALA A 5 -3.57 -55.87 -46.87
C ALA A 5 -3.88 -54.44 -47.28
N ALA A 6 -5.10 -53.99 -47.11
CA ALA A 6 -5.57 -52.63 -47.32
C ALA A 6 -5.15 -51.73 -46.16
N PRO A 7 -4.83 -50.41 -46.42
CA PRO A 7 -4.51 -49.45 -45.35
C PRO A 7 -5.78 -48.97 -44.61
N PRO A 8 -5.68 -48.59 -43.34
CA PRO A 8 -6.82 -48.08 -42.56
C PRO A 8 -7.17 -46.65 -42.98
N ALA A 9 -8.46 -46.38 -43.05
CA ALA A 9 -9.02 -45.06 -43.31
C ALA A 9 -8.73 -44.06 -42.18
N PHE A 10 -8.15 -42.91 -42.56
CA PHE A 10 -8.02 -41.76 -41.64
C PHE A 10 -9.40 -41.13 -41.37
N ALA A 11 -9.82 -41.19 -40.12
CA ALA A 11 -11.01 -40.47 -39.67
C ALA A 11 -10.73 -38.96 -39.75
N GLN A 12 -11.52 -38.25 -40.52
CA GLN A 12 -11.51 -36.79 -40.57
C GLN A 12 -11.99 -36.19 -39.25
N GLY A 13 -11.09 -35.51 -38.55
CA GLY A 13 -11.42 -34.77 -37.33
C GLY A 13 -12.38 -33.63 -37.67
N LYS A 14 -13.50 -33.60 -36.97
CA LYS A 14 -14.55 -32.61 -37.05
C LYS A 14 -13.97 -31.23 -36.67
N ALA A 15 -14.03 -30.25 -37.56
CA ALA A 15 -13.62 -28.88 -37.33
C ALA A 15 -14.38 -28.31 -36.13
N ALA A 16 -13.64 -27.78 -35.16
CA ALA A 16 -14.20 -27.06 -34.03
C ALA A 16 -14.85 -25.77 -34.49
N ASP A 17 -16.11 -25.59 -34.18
CA ASP A 17 -16.93 -24.41 -34.40
C ASP A 17 -16.30 -23.19 -33.66
N PRO A 18 -16.12 -22.02 -34.27
CA PRO A 18 -15.63 -20.83 -33.58
C PRO A 18 -16.69 -20.37 -32.58
N ARG A 19 -16.42 -20.63 -31.30
CA ARG A 19 -17.30 -20.21 -30.20
C ARG A 19 -17.54 -18.71 -30.26
N LYS A 20 -18.80 -18.35 -30.44
CA LYS A 20 -19.36 -17.04 -30.15
C LYS A 20 -18.79 -16.54 -28.82
N PRO A 21 -18.27 -15.30 -28.72
CA PRO A 21 -17.82 -14.76 -27.45
C PRO A 21 -19.02 -14.64 -26.50
N ASP A 22 -18.91 -15.24 -25.32
CA ASP A 22 -19.91 -15.14 -24.27
C ASP A 22 -20.05 -13.67 -23.83
N PRO A 23 -21.25 -13.09 -23.83
CA PRO A 23 -21.46 -11.68 -23.49
C PRO A 23 -21.40 -11.39 -21.97
N LYS A 24 -20.80 -12.26 -21.17
CA LYS A 24 -20.73 -12.12 -19.72
C LYS A 24 -19.31 -12.32 -19.17
N ALA A 25 -18.32 -11.81 -19.88
CA ALA A 25 -17.05 -11.48 -19.22
C ALA A 25 -17.33 -10.25 -18.37
N ALA A 26 -17.60 -10.46 -17.08
CA ALA A 26 -17.72 -9.40 -16.10
C ALA A 26 -16.41 -8.56 -16.20
N GLN A 27 -16.52 -7.35 -16.72
CA GLN A 27 -15.42 -6.40 -16.74
C GLN A 27 -14.97 -6.23 -15.29
N ALA A 28 -13.72 -6.60 -15.01
CA ALA A 28 -13.10 -6.28 -13.73
C ALA A 28 -13.28 -4.77 -13.52
N PRO A 29 -13.74 -4.33 -12.33
CA PRO A 29 -13.95 -2.90 -12.09
C PRO A 29 -12.65 -2.16 -12.39
N ALA A 30 -12.74 -1.11 -13.22
CA ALA A 30 -11.59 -0.28 -13.57
C ALA A 30 -10.91 0.19 -12.27
N PRO A 31 -9.56 0.19 -12.21
CA PRO A 31 -8.85 0.62 -11.02
C PRO A 31 -9.29 2.03 -10.66
N VAL A 32 -9.90 2.18 -9.50
CA VAL A 32 -10.39 3.47 -9.00
C VAL A 32 -9.17 4.34 -8.72
N ARG A 33 -8.97 5.37 -9.53
CA ARG A 33 -7.88 6.32 -9.33
C ARG A 33 -8.19 7.21 -8.13
N PRO A 34 -7.25 7.37 -7.18
CA PRO A 34 -7.43 8.29 -6.07
C PRO A 34 -7.56 9.72 -6.58
N SER A 35 -8.47 10.48 -5.98
CA SER A 35 -8.63 11.92 -6.20
C SER A 35 -7.94 12.67 -5.06
N ALA A 36 -7.13 13.67 -5.40
CA ALA A 36 -6.62 14.61 -4.42
C ALA A 36 -7.78 15.47 -3.91
N VAL A 37 -7.97 15.48 -2.59
CA VAL A 37 -9.04 16.22 -1.91
C VAL A 37 -8.50 17.53 -1.37
N ASP A 38 -7.30 17.50 -0.77
CA ASP A 38 -6.69 18.65 -0.12
C ASP A 38 -5.18 18.46 0.03
N LYS A 39 -4.46 19.53 0.36
CA LYS A 39 -3.06 19.49 0.75
C LYS A 39 -2.79 20.46 1.90
N ILE A 40 -2.35 19.93 3.03
CA ILE A 40 -2.09 20.71 4.25
C ILE A 40 -0.62 20.56 4.61
N ASN A 41 0.17 21.58 4.37
CA ASN A 41 1.64 21.56 4.43
C ASN A 41 2.21 20.39 3.57
N ASP A 42 2.90 19.44 4.19
CA ASP A 42 3.48 18.28 3.51
C ASP A 42 2.51 17.10 3.37
N TRP A 43 1.30 17.22 3.93
CA TRP A 43 0.32 16.15 3.96
C TRP A 43 -0.72 16.32 2.86
N GLY A 44 -0.71 15.40 1.89
CA GLY A 44 -1.78 15.28 0.91
C GLY A 44 -2.95 14.49 1.48
N VAL A 45 -4.18 14.92 1.17
CA VAL A 45 -5.42 14.21 1.52
C VAL A 45 -6.04 13.66 0.25
N TYR A 46 -6.40 12.40 0.26
CA TYR A 46 -6.90 11.69 -0.92
C TYR A 46 -8.14 10.87 -0.59
N ALA A 47 -8.99 10.68 -1.58
CA ALA A 47 -10.13 9.77 -1.53
C ALA A 47 -10.14 8.87 -2.77
N ALA A 48 -10.54 7.61 -2.59
CA ALA A 48 -10.70 6.64 -3.65
C ALA A 48 -11.96 5.81 -3.40
N GLY A 49 -12.60 5.32 -4.45
CA GLY A 49 -13.82 4.54 -4.35
C GLY A 49 -15.06 5.36 -4.03
N ALA A 50 -16.17 4.66 -3.82
CA ALA A 50 -17.46 5.25 -3.48
C ALA A 50 -18.28 4.28 -2.59
N GLY A 51 -19.25 4.82 -1.86
CA GLY A 51 -20.11 4.04 -0.98
C GLY A 51 -19.32 3.22 0.04
N LYS A 52 -19.63 1.93 0.19
CA LYS A 52 -18.94 1.04 1.13
C LYS A 52 -17.46 0.78 0.79
N ALA A 53 -17.07 0.98 -0.47
CA ALA A 53 -15.69 0.81 -0.93
C ALA A 53 -14.87 2.11 -0.86
N LYS A 54 -15.43 3.19 -0.27
CA LYS A 54 -14.73 4.47 -0.12
C LYS A 54 -13.57 4.33 0.86
N ALA A 55 -12.38 4.75 0.42
CA ALA A 55 -11.18 4.85 1.23
C ALA A 55 -10.67 6.29 1.20
N CYS A 56 -10.31 6.83 2.35
CA CYS A 56 -9.66 8.13 2.45
C CYS A 56 -8.35 7.96 3.19
N TYR A 57 -7.33 8.68 2.74
CA TYR A 57 -6.03 8.58 3.38
C TYR A 57 -5.27 9.91 3.32
N VAL A 58 -4.37 10.05 4.25
CA VAL A 58 -3.36 11.10 4.19
C VAL A 58 -2.01 10.46 3.88
N LEU A 59 -1.18 11.17 3.14
CA LEU A 59 0.18 10.73 2.87
C LEU A 59 1.15 11.91 2.94
N ALA A 60 2.40 11.61 3.32
CA ALA A 60 3.51 12.53 3.23
C ALA A 60 4.78 11.81 2.77
N GLU A 61 5.67 12.56 2.14
CA GLU A 61 7.04 12.13 1.83
C GLU A 61 7.98 12.48 2.98
N PRO A 62 9.07 11.71 3.18
CA PRO A 62 10.07 12.08 4.18
C PRO A 62 10.81 13.37 3.76
N LYS A 63 11.04 14.24 4.71
CA LYS A 63 11.87 15.46 4.53
C LYS A 63 13.35 15.13 4.45
N GLU A 64 13.75 14.13 5.21
CA GLU A 64 15.14 13.67 5.26
C GLU A 64 15.19 12.16 5.19
N ARG A 65 16.16 11.67 4.45
CA ARG A 65 16.43 10.24 4.27
C ARG A 65 17.92 9.96 4.45
N ALA A 66 18.25 9.23 5.50
CA ALA A 66 19.62 8.84 5.79
C ALA A 66 19.85 7.33 5.58
N PRO A 67 21.03 6.92 5.11
CA PRO A 67 22.12 7.73 4.55
C PRO A 67 21.73 8.36 3.21
N LYS A 68 22.20 9.59 2.97
CA LYS A 68 21.92 10.33 1.72
C LYS A 68 22.58 9.71 0.48
N THR A 69 23.60 8.89 0.69
CA THR A 69 24.36 8.22 -0.38
C THR A 69 23.62 7.05 -1.01
N LEU A 70 22.56 6.54 -0.36
CA LEU A 70 21.77 5.43 -0.88
C LEU A 70 20.75 5.93 -1.91
N LYS A 71 20.79 5.35 -3.11
CA LYS A 71 19.74 5.52 -4.10
C LYS A 71 18.56 4.64 -3.71
N ARG A 72 17.40 5.26 -3.53
CA ARG A 72 16.14 4.61 -3.12
C ARG A 72 15.00 5.19 -3.92
N ASP A 73 13.97 4.39 -4.20
CA ASP A 73 12.73 4.89 -4.74
C ASP A 73 12.03 5.80 -3.72
N PRO A 74 11.05 6.63 -4.14
CA PRO A 74 10.28 7.47 -3.24
C PRO A 74 9.69 6.66 -2.06
N GLY A 75 9.71 7.27 -0.88
CA GLY A 75 9.12 6.71 0.32
C GLY A 75 7.90 7.52 0.74
N TYR A 76 6.95 6.88 1.41
CA TYR A 76 5.71 7.52 1.85
C TYR A 76 5.25 6.95 3.18
N VAL A 77 4.64 7.78 4.01
CA VAL A 77 3.82 7.33 5.13
C VAL A 77 2.36 7.57 4.79
N PHE A 78 1.53 6.56 5.06
CA PHE A 78 0.08 6.61 4.86
C PHE A 78 -0.65 6.40 6.17
N ILE A 79 -1.76 7.12 6.37
CA ILE A 79 -2.75 6.80 7.39
C ILE A 79 -4.08 6.70 6.65
N THR A 80 -4.64 5.49 6.64
CA THR A 80 -5.79 5.11 5.80
C THR A 80 -7.02 4.84 6.65
N GLN A 81 -8.17 5.27 6.14
CA GLN A 81 -9.50 5.00 6.70
C GLN A 81 -10.34 4.31 5.63
N ARG A 82 -10.97 3.21 5.99
CA ARG A 82 -11.95 2.48 5.16
C ARG A 82 -13.18 2.17 6.03
N PRO A 83 -14.11 3.13 6.16
CA PRO A 83 -15.25 2.99 7.07
C PRO A 83 -16.11 1.77 6.79
N GLY A 84 -16.30 1.41 5.52
CA GLY A 84 -17.06 0.22 5.13
C GLY A 84 -16.43 -1.10 5.55
N GLU A 85 -15.14 -1.10 5.88
CA GLU A 85 -14.37 -2.25 6.39
C GLU A 85 -14.08 -2.14 7.88
N GLY A 86 -14.54 -1.07 8.55
CA GLY A 86 -14.24 -0.80 9.95
C GLY A 86 -12.82 -0.31 10.23
N VAL A 87 -12.03 -0.03 9.20
CA VAL A 87 -10.65 0.46 9.33
C VAL A 87 -10.65 1.98 9.53
N ARG A 88 -10.01 2.44 10.61
CA ARG A 88 -10.03 3.87 10.98
C ARG A 88 -8.67 4.57 10.86
N ASN A 89 -7.58 3.91 11.20
CA ASN A 89 -6.25 4.54 11.31
C ASN A 89 -5.13 3.59 10.87
N GLU A 90 -5.35 2.80 9.83
CA GLU A 90 -4.31 1.89 9.35
C GLU A 90 -3.06 2.66 8.94
N VAL A 91 -1.96 2.36 9.60
CA VAL A 91 -0.66 2.99 9.37
C VAL A 91 0.19 2.10 8.50
N SER A 92 0.65 2.63 7.38
CA SER A 92 1.61 1.94 6.52
C SER A 92 2.70 2.89 6.03
N VAL A 93 3.90 2.35 5.81
CA VAL A 93 5.05 3.11 5.30
C VAL A 93 5.63 2.38 4.12
N VAL A 94 5.78 3.06 3.00
CA VAL A 94 6.51 2.60 1.81
C VAL A 94 7.94 3.08 1.93
N MET A 95 8.90 2.16 2.00
CA MET A 95 10.30 2.49 2.21
C MET A 95 11.08 2.81 0.93
N GLY A 96 10.52 2.44 -0.26
CA GLY A 96 11.21 2.59 -1.53
C GLY A 96 12.42 1.66 -1.71
N PHE A 97 12.47 0.58 -0.94
CA PHE A 97 13.43 -0.54 -1.04
C PHE A 97 12.90 -1.74 -0.27
N ASP A 98 13.41 -2.94 -0.56
CA ASP A 98 13.04 -4.13 0.19
C ASP A 98 13.71 -4.13 1.56
N VAL A 99 12.88 -4.26 2.60
CA VAL A 99 13.30 -4.32 4.00
C VAL A 99 13.77 -5.74 4.31
N LYS A 100 14.84 -5.85 5.09
CA LYS A 100 15.41 -7.14 5.50
C LYS A 100 14.36 -7.94 6.27
N PRO A 101 14.06 -9.19 5.84
CA PRO A 101 13.24 -10.10 6.62
C PRO A 101 13.80 -10.26 8.04
N ASP A 102 12.93 -10.48 9.02
CA ASP A 102 13.31 -10.70 10.43
C ASP A 102 14.05 -9.51 11.10
N SER A 103 14.15 -8.35 10.42
CA SER A 103 14.59 -7.13 11.07
C SER A 103 13.49 -6.57 11.99
N THR A 104 13.86 -5.64 12.84
CA THR A 104 12.95 -4.98 13.78
C THR A 104 12.75 -3.51 13.41
N PRO A 105 12.04 -3.22 12.28
CA PRO A 105 11.76 -1.86 11.91
C PRO A 105 10.88 -1.20 12.98
N LYS A 106 11.02 0.12 13.13
CA LYS A 106 10.26 0.88 14.12
C LYS A 106 9.97 2.29 13.65
N ALA A 107 8.89 2.83 14.17
CA ALA A 107 8.53 4.24 14.07
C ALA A 107 8.71 4.90 15.44
N GLU A 108 9.36 6.05 15.50
CA GLU A 108 9.61 6.81 16.72
C GLU A 108 8.91 8.18 16.60
N ILE A 109 8.10 8.54 17.61
CA ILE A 109 7.35 9.80 17.64
C ILE A 109 7.51 10.39 19.05
N GLY A 110 8.28 11.46 19.19
CA GLY A 110 8.66 11.99 20.50
C GLY A 110 9.40 10.95 21.32
N ALA A 111 8.87 10.60 22.48
CA ALA A 111 9.40 9.54 23.36
C ALA A 111 8.79 8.16 23.09
N ALA A 112 7.76 8.07 22.25
CA ALA A 112 7.09 6.82 21.95
C ALA A 112 7.79 6.07 20.81
N SER A 113 7.86 4.74 20.94
CA SER A 113 8.39 3.83 19.91
C SER A 113 7.38 2.75 19.58
N PHE A 114 7.11 2.60 18.29
CA PHE A 114 6.12 1.66 17.77
C PHE A 114 6.83 0.61 16.90
N PRO A 115 6.90 -0.64 17.33
CA PRO A 115 7.43 -1.73 16.53
C PRO A 115 6.61 -1.92 15.27
N MET A 116 7.29 -2.18 14.16
CA MET A 116 6.68 -2.43 12.86
C MET A 116 7.04 -3.81 12.33
N ILE A 117 6.25 -4.32 11.41
CA ILE A 117 6.53 -5.52 10.62
C ILE A 117 6.73 -5.13 9.17
N ALA A 118 7.62 -5.86 8.49
CA ALA A 118 7.94 -5.64 7.08
C ALA A 118 7.34 -6.75 6.21
N LYS A 119 6.86 -6.34 5.02
CA LYS A 119 6.52 -7.25 3.93
C LYS A 119 6.99 -6.60 2.62
N GLY A 120 8.08 -7.11 2.04
CA GLY A 120 8.77 -6.43 0.94
C GLY A 120 9.25 -5.04 1.35
N GLY A 121 8.91 -4.04 0.58
CA GLY A 121 9.25 -2.64 0.84
C GLY A 121 8.25 -1.86 1.70
N ASN A 122 7.27 -2.53 2.30
CA ASN A 122 6.23 -1.88 3.09
C ASN A 122 6.31 -2.28 4.57
N LEU A 123 5.96 -1.34 5.44
CA LEU A 123 5.88 -1.53 6.89
C LEU A 123 4.47 -1.26 7.39
N TRP A 124 4.05 -2.00 8.41
CA TRP A 124 2.81 -1.79 9.18
C TRP A 124 3.12 -1.85 10.66
N LEU A 125 2.25 -1.30 11.51
CA LEU A 125 2.38 -1.49 12.94
C LEU A 125 2.28 -2.98 13.28
N LYS A 126 3.21 -3.46 14.11
CA LYS A 126 3.21 -4.86 14.57
C LYS A 126 1.95 -5.20 15.37
N ASN A 127 1.44 -4.22 16.14
CA ASN A 127 0.21 -4.34 16.89
C ASN A 127 -0.82 -3.32 16.38
N PRO A 128 -1.86 -3.74 15.61
CA PRO A 128 -2.88 -2.82 15.11
C PRO A 128 -3.66 -2.09 16.21
N ALA A 129 -3.73 -2.63 17.43
CA ALA A 129 -4.38 -1.95 18.54
C ALA A 129 -3.69 -0.63 18.94
N GLN A 130 -2.43 -0.43 18.53
CA GLN A 130 -1.67 0.80 18.77
C GLN A 130 -1.88 1.89 17.72
N GLU A 131 -2.69 1.66 16.67
CA GLU A 131 -2.91 2.64 15.59
C GLU A 131 -3.50 3.96 16.11
N THR A 132 -4.42 3.89 17.07
CA THR A 132 -4.99 5.10 17.69
C THR A 132 -3.94 5.86 18.50
N ASP A 133 -3.10 5.18 19.25
CA ASP A 133 -2.02 5.80 20.04
C ASP A 133 -0.96 6.41 19.11
N PHE A 134 -0.66 5.73 18.01
CA PHE A 134 0.23 6.22 16.98
C PHE A 134 -0.28 7.56 16.41
N VAL A 135 -1.54 7.60 15.98
CA VAL A 135 -2.17 8.82 15.43
C VAL A 135 -2.22 9.94 16.47
N ASN A 136 -2.51 9.62 17.73
CA ASN A 136 -2.48 10.60 18.83
C ASN A 136 -1.07 11.16 19.06
N ALA A 137 -0.04 10.33 18.95
CA ALA A 137 1.34 10.77 19.05
C ALA A 137 1.75 11.66 17.86
N LEU A 138 1.31 11.33 16.62
CA LEU A 138 1.54 12.18 15.45
C LEU A 138 1.01 13.61 15.66
N ARG A 139 -0.19 13.75 16.22
CA ARG A 139 -0.84 15.06 16.46
C ARG A 139 -0.08 15.95 17.46
N LYS A 140 0.73 15.34 18.33
CA LYS A 140 1.39 16.04 19.46
C LYS A 140 2.89 16.27 19.24
N SER A 141 3.45 15.77 18.16
CA SER A 141 4.89 15.76 17.93
C SER A 141 5.28 16.51 16.66
N PRO A 142 6.49 17.08 16.58
CA PRO A 142 6.93 17.81 15.38
C PRO A 142 7.41 16.87 14.26
N ARG A 143 7.77 15.63 14.57
CA ARG A 143 8.34 14.69 13.59
C ARG A 143 8.06 13.23 13.92
N LEU A 144 7.99 12.43 12.86
CA LEU A 144 8.02 10.98 12.88
C LEU A 144 9.36 10.53 12.28
N ILE A 145 10.00 9.56 12.92
CA ILE A 145 11.24 8.92 12.45
C ILE A 145 10.97 7.45 12.23
N VAL A 146 11.19 6.97 11.01
CA VAL A 146 11.07 5.54 10.67
C VAL A 146 12.45 4.97 10.43
N LYS A 147 12.77 3.88 11.12
CA LYS A 147 14.05 3.17 10.99
C LYS A 147 13.81 1.75 10.48
N ALA A 148 14.57 1.35 9.47
CA ALA A 148 14.50 0.01 8.91
C ALA A 148 15.85 -0.39 8.30
N ASP A 149 16.15 -1.68 8.32
CA ASP A 149 17.32 -2.25 7.65
C ASP A 149 16.91 -2.73 6.26
N SER A 150 17.65 -2.32 5.24
CA SER A 150 17.43 -2.79 3.87
C SER A 150 17.91 -4.24 3.73
N LEU A 151 17.38 -4.95 2.73
CA LEU A 151 17.83 -6.31 2.38
C LEU A 151 19.35 -6.37 2.12
N ARG A 152 19.97 -5.25 1.72
CA ARG A 152 21.41 -5.12 1.51
C ARG A 152 22.20 -4.82 2.78
N GLY A 153 21.54 -4.79 3.96
CA GLY A 153 22.19 -4.59 5.26
C GLY A 153 22.45 -3.12 5.63
N ASN A 154 21.88 -2.15 4.91
CA ASN A 154 22.01 -0.75 5.29
C ASN A 154 20.91 -0.37 6.27
N THR A 155 21.27 0.16 7.43
CA THR A 155 20.32 0.81 8.33
C THR A 155 19.90 2.16 7.76
N THR A 156 18.60 2.37 7.63
CA THR A 156 18.02 3.60 7.07
C THR A 156 17.18 4.34 8.10
N THR A 157 17.12 5.65 7.95
CA THR A 157 16.29 6.53 8.78
C THR A 157 15.59 7.54 7.87
N ASP A 158 14.26 7.52 7.88
CA ASP A 158 13.43 8.45 7.15
C ASP A 158 12.69 9.35 8.16
N THR A 159 12.79 10.67 8.00
CA THR A 159 12.20 11.66 8.91
C THR A 159 11.09 12.43 8.21
N TYR A 160 9.91 12.44 8.80
CA TYR A 160 8.71 13.12 8.29
C TYR A 160 8.37 14.31 9.19
N ALA A 161 8.01 15.45 8.58
CA ALA A 161 7.48 16.60 9.30
C ALA A 161 6.00 16.38 9.61
N LEU A 162 5.57 16.66 10.83
CA LEU A 162 4.20 16.43 11.31
C LEU A 162 3.35 17.70 11.36
N ALA A 163 3.90 18.86 10.95
CA ALA A 163 3.12 20.07 10.84
C ALA A 163 1.93 19.88 9.90
N GLY A 164 0.70 20.11 10.39
CA GLY A 164 -0.52 19.97 9.61
C GLY A 164 -1.15 18.57 9.58
N VAL A 165 -0.47 17.53 10.10
CA VAL A 165 -1.00 16.16 10.10
C VAL A 165 -2.37 16.05 10.77
N GLY A 166 -2.59 16.76 11.89
CA GLY A 166 -3.88 16.77 12.58
C GLY A 166 -5.03 17.26 11.71
N ALA A 167 -4.83 18.41 11.05
CA ALA A 167 -5.82 18.97 10.14
C ALA A 167 -6.04 18.10 8.90
N ALA A 168 -4.98 17.47 8.36
CA ALA A 168 -5.09 16.54 7.25
C ALA A 168 -5.93 15.30 7.62
N LEU A 169 -5.69 14.71 8.79
CA LEU A 169 -6.47 13.59 9.33
C LEU A 169 -7.94 13.95 9.53
N ASP A 170 -8.22 15.14 10.08
CA ASP A 170 -9.59 15.61 10.27
C ASP A 170 -10.29 15.84 8.93
N ARG A 171 -9.56 16.35 7.93
CA ARG A 171 -10.09 16.52 6.56
C ARG A 171 -10.38 15.16 5.91
N ALA A 172 -9.49 14.18 6.04
CA ALA A 172 -9.72 12.82 5.53
C ALA A 172 -10.93 12.15 6.22
N THR A 173 -11.10 12.35 7.53
CA THR A 173 -12.24 11.81 8.27
C THR A 173 -13.57 12.42 7.79
N LYS A 174 -13.60 13.72 7.55
CA LYS A 174 -14.80 14.38 6.98
C LYS A 174 -15.13 13.89 5.57
N GLU A 175 -14.11 13.63 4.77
CA GLU A 175 -14.29 13.11 3.41
C GLU A 175 -14.85 11.69 3.41
N CYS A 176 -14.54 10.86 4.41
CA CYS A 176 -14.94 9.47 4.51
C CYS A 176 -16.19 9.20 5.38
N GLN A 177 -16.91 10.25 5.74
CA GLN A 177 -18.22 10.14 6.42
C GLN A 177 -19.34 9.83 5.43
#